data_773b9ac12086856fbf2fa0161a4369ab
#
_entry.id   773b9ac12086856fbf2fa0161a4369ab
#
_cell.length_a   1.000
_cell.length_b   1.000
_cell.length_c   1.000
_cell.angle_alpha   90.00
_cell.angle_beta   90.00
_cell.angle_gamma   90.00
#
_symmetry.space_group_name_H-M   'P 1'
#
loop_
_entity.id
_entity.type
_entity.pdbx_description
1 polymer ?
#
loop_
_entity_poly.entity_id
_entity_poly.type
_entity_poly.pdbx_seq_one_letter_code
_entity_poly.pdbx_strand_id
1 'polypeptide(L)'
;MFVRLLLASASAVLLAGSGALAGGHSAPAAGAAPDVKMLFSTTKTLEGDSFEYPDGASEMRLFRVAFPEGTSFPLHTHPSPLLVFIQQGKIGLVKPNGKTHVFMPGDTFVIADKTPAHTMENMGLGQAVMMVSVVSVEGMETVVMAQP
;
A
#
# COMPACT_ATOMS: atom_id res chain seq x y z
N MET A 1 -17.41 -93.78 -20.34
CA MET A 1 -16.33 -92.78 -20.21
C MET A 1 -16.97 -91.43 -19.94
N PHE A 2 -17.00 -91.06 -18.65
CA PHE A 2 -17.80 -89.94 -18.14
C PHE A 2 -16.93 -88.65 -18.07
N VAL A 3 -17.36 -87.61 -18.75
CA VAL A 3 -16.79 -86.27 -18.60
C VAL A 3 -17.66 -85.48 -17.63
N ARG A 4 -17.07 -85.10 -16.53
CA ARG A 4 -17.72 -84.23 -15.53
C ARG A 4 -17.50 -82.76 -15.86
N LEU A 5 -18.60 -82.00 -16.03
CA LEU A 5 -18.63 -80.64 -16.26
C LEU A 5 -18.63 -79.93 -14.88
N LEU A 6 -17.62 -79.09 -14.56
CA LEU A 6 -17.56 -78.24 -13.33
C LEU A 6 -18.07 -76.85 -13.66
N LEU A 7 -19.16 -76.51 -13.06
CA LEU A 7 -19.67 -75.10 -13.04
C LEU A 7 -18.89 -74.31 -12.01
N ALA A 8 -18.24 -73.27 -12.45
CA ALA A 8 -17.62 -72.24 -11.60
C ALA A 8 -18.58 -71.06 -11.43
N SER A 9 -19.01 -70.84 -10.20
CA SER A 9 -19.83 -69.66 -9.80
C SER A 9 -18.95 -68.45 -9.60
N ALA A 10 -19.17 -67.44 -10.37
CA ALA A 10 -18.51 -66.15 -10.20
C ALA A 10 -19.36 -65.25 -9.30
N SER A 11 -18.88 -64.98 -8.10
CA SER A 11 -19.49 -63.98 -7.18
C SER A 11 -18.97 -62.58 -7.53
N ALA A 12 -19.85 -61.72 -7.98
CA ALA A 12 -19.54 -60.30 -8.20
C ALA A 12 -19.61 -59.55 -6.87
N VAL A 13 -18.48 -59.01 -6.42
CA VAL A 13 -18.39 -58.07 -5.29
C VAL A 13 -18.55 -56.66 -5.84
N LEU A 14 -19.68 -56.01 -5.50
CA LEU A 14 -19.85 -54.55 -5.73
C LEU A 14 -19.04 -53.79 -4.67
N LEU A 15 -17.94 -53.17 -5.06
CA LEU A 15 -17.30 -52.12 -4.27
C LEU A 15 -18.04 -50.79 -4.51
N ALA A 16 -18.76 -50.34 -3.46
CA ALA A 16 -19.25 -48.95 -3.41
C ALA A 16 -18.07 -48.01 -3.17
N GLY A 17 -17.63 -47.31 -4.22
CA GLY A 17 -16.62 -46.29 -4.11
C GLY A 17 -17.20 -45.01 -3.52
N SER A 18 -16.79 -44.69 -2.29
CA SER A 18 -17.05 -43.36 -1.65
C SER A 18 -16.25 -42.32 -2.42
N GLY A 19 -16.93 -41.48 -3.20
CA GLY A 19 -16.33 -40.31 -3.85
C GLY A 19 -15.93 -39.27 -2.82
N ALA A 20 -14.66 -39.20 -2.46
CA ALA A 20 -14.11 -38.06 -1.75
C ALA A 20 -14.11 -36.85 -2.73
N LEU A 21 -14.91 -35.83 -2.41
CA LEU A 21 -14.82 -34.50 -3.04
C LEU A 21 -13.48 -33.89 -2.61
N ALA A 22 -12.43 -34.15 -3.35
CA ALA A 22 -11.19 -33.42 -3.23
C ALA A 22 -11.45 -31.98 -3.74
N GLY A 23 -11.60 -31.04 -2.81
CA GLY A 23 -11.56 -29.62 -3.12
C GLY A 23 -10.22 -29.31 -3.80
N GLY A 24 -10.26 -29.16 -5.10
CA GLY A 24 -9.09 -28.84 -5.91
C GLY A 24 -8.61 -27.43 -5.59
N HIS A 25 -7.68 -27.29 -4.65
CA HIS A 25 -6.77 -26.17 -4.66
C HIS A 25 -5.85 -26.38 -5.86
N SER A 26 -6.18 -25.70 -6.97
CA SER A 26 -5.26 -25.65 -8.10
C SER A 26 -3.97 -25.02 -7.59
N ALA A 27 -2.90 -25.80 -7.51
CA ALA A 27 -1.58 -25.26 -7.29
C ALA A 27 -1.29 -24.21 -8.37
N PRO A 28 -0.71 -23.05 -8.04
CA PRO A 28 -0.33 -22.07 -9.05
C PRO A 28 0.58 -22.74 -10.08
N ALA A 29 0.34 -22.46 -11.36
CA ALA A 29 1.12 -23.02 -12.45
C ALA A 29 2.61 -22.77 -12.18
N ALA A 30 3.41 -23.84 -12.15
CA ALA A 30 4.85 -23.74 -11.99
C ALA A 30 5.40 -22.92 -13.17
N GLY A 31 5.83 -21.67 -12.91
CA GLY A 31 6.46 -20.82 -13.93
C GLY A 31 6.08 -19.34 -13.93
N ALA A 32 5.00 -18.91 -13.26
CA ALA A 32 4.67 -17.49 -13.17
C ALA A 32 5.45 -16.83 -12.02
N ALA A 33 6.49 -16.07 -12.35
CA ALA A 33 7.18 -15.22 -11.40
C ALA A 33 6.33 -13.96 -11.09
N PRO A 34 6.42 -13.38 -9.88
CA PRO A 34 5.79 -12.11 -9.57
C PRO A 34 6.28 -11.01 -10.52
N ASP A 35 5.36 -10.18 -11.01
CA ASP A 35 5.72 -8.95 -11.72
C ASP A 35 6.15 -7.88 -10.69
N VAL A 36 7.41 -7.43 -10.78
CA VAL A 36 7.98 -6.43 -9.87
C VAL A 36 8.31 -5.17 -10.65
N LYS A 37 7.60 -4.10 -10.32
CA LYS A 37 7.81 -2.79 -10.93
C LYS A 37 8.16 -1.75 -9.86
N MET A 38 9.29 -1.05 -10.04
CA MET A 38 9.59 0.12 -9.22
C MET A 38 8.65 1.26 -9.60
N LEU A 39 7.84 1.74 -8.65
CA LEU A 39 6.89 2.82 -8.89
C LEU A 39 7.50 4.21 -8.68
N PHE A 40 8.46 4.32 -7.75
CA PHE A 40 9.07 5.60 -7.40
C PHE A 40 10.45 5.39 -6.77
N SER A 41 11.37 6.31 -7.02
CA SER A 41 12.68 6.39 -6.36
C SER A 41 13.18 7.83 -6.42
N THR A 42 13.71 8.34 -5.33
CA THR A 42 14.28 9.70 -5.25
C THR A 42 15.34 9.78 -4.14
N THR A 43 16.26 10.71 -4.29
CA THR A 43 17.19 11.17 -3.25
C THR A 43 16.90 12.62 -2.83
N LYS A 44 15.77 13.17 -3.30
CA LYS A 44 15.39 14.57 -3.12
C LYS A 44 13.96 14.68 -2.62
N THR A 45 13.71 15.73 -1.85
CA THR A 45 12.35 16.15 -1.48
C THR A 45 11.64 16.77 -2.68
N LEU A 46 10.34 17.07 -2.51
CA LEU A 46 9.54 17.84 -3.46
C LEU A 46 10.16 19.21 -3.82
N GLU A 47 10.92 19.80 -2.90
CA GLU A 47 11.59 21.10 -3.12
C GLU A 47 12.96 20.99 -3.76
N GLY A 48 13.46 19.77 -3.97
CA GLY A 48 14.79 19.51 -4.54
C GLY A 48 15.93 19.38 -3.52
N ASP A 49 15.63 19.50 -2.22
CA ASP A 49 16.61 19.33 -1.15
C ASP A 49 16.95 17.87 -0.93
N SER A 50 18.18 17.59 -0.50
CA SER A 50 18.54 16.29 0.05
C SER A 50 17.93 16.13 1.43
N PHE A 51 17.55 14.92 1.78
CA PHE A 51 17.04 14.56 3.11
C PHE A 51 17.92 13.46 3.71
N GLU A 52 17.90 13.38 5.03
CA GLU A 52 18.60 12.37 5.81
C GLU A 52 17.60 11.65 6.71
N TYR A 53 17.94 10.43 7.11
CA TYR A 53 17.15 9.72 8.11
C TYR A 53 17.57 10.19 9.50
N PRO A 54 16.62 10.37 10.43
CA PRO A 54 16.97 10.80 11.78
C PRO A 54 17.78 9.72 12.52
N ASP A 55 18.73 10.17 13.35
CA ASP A 55 19.52 9.28 14.21
C ASP A 55 18.72 8.84 15.44
N GLY A 56 18.80 7.55 15.79
CA GLY A 56 18.15 6.99 16.97
C GLY A 56 17.53 5.62 16.74
N ALA A 57 16.68 5.18 17.66
CA ALA A 57 15.91 3.93 17.53
C ALA A 57 14.87 4.08 16.43
N SER A 58 15.12 3.41 15.30
CA SER A 58 14.31 3.58 14.10
C SER A 58 12.87 3.13 14.29
N GLU A 59 11.93 3.94 13.82
CA GLU A 59 10.51 3.64 13.77
C GLU A 59 9.94 3.91 12.39
N MET A 60 9.11 2.99 11.87
CA MET A 60 8.37 3.21 10.64
C MET A 60 6.88 3.32 10.94
N ARG A 61 6.22 4.32 10.37
CA ARG A 61 4.78 4.54 10.50
C ARG A 61 4.14 4.56 9.13
N LEU A 62 2.93 4.02 9.04
CA LEU A 62 2.10 4.10 7.83
C LEU A 62 0.75 4.69 8.20
N PHE A 63 0.39 5.80 7.57
CA PHE A 63 -0.90 6.45 7.74
C PHE A 63 -1.70 6.38 6.44
N ARG A 64 -2.99 6.17 6.59
CA ARG A 64 -3.98 6.47 5.56
C ARG A 64 -4.68 7.75 5.97
N VAL A 65 -4.49 8.81 5.20
CA VAL A 65 -5.11 10.12 5.46
C VAL A 65 -6.21 10.33 4.44
N ALA A 66 -7.44 10.54 4.93
CA ALA A 66 -8.61 10.77 4.09
C ALA A 66 -9.15 12.19 4.34
N PHE A 67 -9.31 12.92 3.26
CA PHE A 67 -9.84 14.28 3.25
C PHE A 67 -11.24 14.26 2.65
N PRO A 68 -12.30 14.51 3.41
CA PRO A 68 -13.60 14.84 2.85
C PRO A 68 -13.49 16.02 1.88
N GLU A 69 -14.47 16.19 1.02
CA GLU A 69 -14.53 17.34 0.11
C GLU A 69 -14.49 18.67 0.87
N GLY A 70 -13.68 19.61 0.39
CA GLY A 70 -13.53 20.93 0.97
C GLY A 70 -12.78 20.99 2.30
N THR A 71 -12.13 19.89 2.74
CA THR A 71 -11.34 19.88 3.96
C THR A 71 -9.84 20.03 3.70
N SER A 72 -9.14 20.53 4.72
CA SER A 72 -7.68 20.69 4.73
C SER A 72 -7.07 20.23 6.04
N PHE A 73 -5.82 19.81 5.98
CA PHE A 73 -4.97 19.65 7.14
C PHE A 73 -4.25 20.99 7.40
N PRO A 74 -4.26 21.52 8.64
CA PRO A 74 -3.73 22.85 8.94
C PRO A 74 -2.25 23.02 8.64
N LEU A 75 -1.74 24.26 8.73
CA LEU A 75 -0.34 24.59 8.48
C LEU A 75 0.59 23.83 9.43
N HIS A 76 1.55 23.09 8.85
CA HIS A 76 2.45 22.21 9.59
C HIS A 76 3.78 21.98 8.87
N THR A 77 4.72 21.39 9.61
CA THR A 77 6.00 20.87 9.13
C THR A 77 6.20 19.43 9.58
N HIS A 78 7.27 18.79 9.09
CA HIS A 78 7.64 17.43 9.46
C HIS A 78 9.11 17.36 9.89
N PRO A 79 9.43 16.80 11.06
CA PRO A 79 10.82 16.63 11.49
C PRO A 79 11.53 15.41 10.87
N SER A 80 10.78 14.54 10.20
CA SER A 80 11.28 13.31 9.58
C SER A 80 10.89 13.21 8.12
N PRO A 81 11.64 12.48 7.27
CA PRO A 81 11.24 12.22 5.91
C PRO A 81 10.00 11.34 5.83
N LEU A 82 9.06 11.72 4.99
CA LEU A 82 7.89 10.94 4.66
C LEU A 82 7.72 10.81 3.15
N LEU A 83 7.36 9.60 2.75
CA LEU A 83 6.94 9.27 1.40
C LEU A 83 5.42 9.36 1.32
N VAL A 84 4.92 10.22 0.45
CA VAL A 84 3.49 10.40 0.20
C VAL A 84 3.13 9.77 -1.13
N PHE A 85 2.08 8.96 -1.15
CA PHE A 85 1.47 8.39 -2.35
C PHE A 85 0.00 8.79 -2.41
N ILE A 86 -0.43 9.37 -3.51
CA ILE A 86 -1.83 9.75 -3.71
C ILE A 86 -2.59 8.55 -4.24
N GLN A 87 -3.52 8.05 -3.43
CA GLN A 87 -4.35 6.90 -3.77
C GLN A 87 -5.63 7.30 -4.54
N GLN A 88 -6.23 8.44 -4.17
CA GLN A 88 -7.52 8.87 -4.71
C GLN A 88 -7.67 10.39 -4.60
N GLY A 89 -8.43 10.97 -5.53
CA GLY A 89 -8.83 12.37 -5.51
C GLY A 89 -7.72 13.32 -5.97
N LYS A 90 -7.86 14.59 -5.62
CA LYS A 90 -6.93 15.68 -5.98
C LYS A 90 -6.49 16.40 -4.72
N ILE A 91 -5.20 16.38 -4.44
CA ILE A 91 -4.63 16.98 -3.23
C ILE A 91 -3.70 18.13 -3.62
N GLY A 92 -3.83 19.25 -2.93
CA GLY A 92 -2.92 20.39 -3.01
C GLY A 92 -2.03 20.48 -1.78
N LEU A 93 -0.73 20.71 -1.97
CA LEU A 93 0.18 21.20 -0.95
C LEU A 93 0.33 22.71 -1.17
N VAL A 94 -0.16 23.49 -0.22
CA VAL A 94 -0.22 24.97 -0.32
C VAL A 94 0.70 25.58 0.71
N LYS A 95 1.59 26.46 0.26
CA LYS A 95 2.52 27.20 1.11
C LYS A 95 1.96 28.58 1.48
N PRO A 96 2.41 29.20 2.58
CA PRO A 96 1.94 30.53 2.99
C PRO A 96 2.14 31.63 1.93
N ASN A 97 3.14 31.48 1.06
CA ASN A 97 3.39 32.41 -0.05
C ASN A 97 2.48 32.19 -1.27
N GLY A 98 1.49 31.28 -1.18
CA GLY A 98 0.56 30.95 -2.24
C GLY A 98 1.08 29.93 -3.27
N LYS A 99 2.37 29.53 -3.20
CA LYS A 99 2.87 28.46 -4.08
C LYS A 99 2.16 27.16 -3.78
N THR A 100 1.61 26.53 -4.80
CA THR A 100 0.82 25.30 -4.68
C THR A 100 1.39 24.21 -5.58
N HIS A 101 1.54 23.02 -5.03
CA HIS A 101 1.75 21.80 -5.80
C HIS A 101 0.46 20.98 -5.79
N VAL A 102 0.04 20.49 -6.94
CA VAL A 102 -1.20 19.72 -7.11
C VAL A 102 -0.85 18.32 -7.53
N PHE A 103 -1.43 17.34 -6.86
CA PHE A 103 -1.18 15.92 -7.05
C PHE A 103 -2.45 15.17 -7.40
N MET A 104 -2.29 14.16 -8.24
CA MET A 104 -3.33 13.26 -8.74
C MET A 104 -3.05 11.82 -8.31
N PRO A 105 -4.03 10.90 -8.42
CA PRO A 105 -3.80 9.48 -8.11
C PRO A 105 -2.60 8.90 -8.87
N GLY A 106 -1.71 8.24 -8.13
CA GLY A 106 -0.44 7.68 -8.62
C GLY A 106 0.76 8.60 -8.39
N ASP A 107 0.57 9.89 -8.16
CA ASP A 107 1.67 10.79 -7.82
C ASP A 107 2.29 10.41 -6.49
N THR A 108 3.63 10.49 -6.46
CA THR A 108 4.44 10.15 -5.28
C THR A 108 5.53 11.18 -5.09
N PHE A 109 5.75 11.60 -3.85
CA PHE A 109 6.78 12.60 -3.50
C PHE A 109 7.29 12.41 -2.09
N VAL A 110 8.42 13.06 -1.77
CA VAL A 110 9.01 13.09 -0.43
C VAL A 110 8.97 14.51 0.11
N ILE A 111 8.55 14.63 1.37
CA ILE A 111 8.72 15.84 2.20
C ILE A 111 9.53 15.48 3.44
N ALA A 112 10.28 16.43 3.99
CA ALA A 112 11.18 16.22 5.12
C ALA A 112 11.37 17.52 5.92
N ASP A 113 12.28 17.53 6.86
CA ASP A 113 12.59 18.62 7.78
C ASP A 113 12.82 19.98 7.11
N LYS A 114 13.43 20.01 5.93
CA LYS A 114 13.69 21.23 5.14
C LYS A 114 12.50 21.69 4.29
N THR A 115 11.45 20.89 4.20
CA THR A 115 10.25 21.31 3.48
C THR A 115 9.53 22.42 4.25
N PRO A 116 9.30 23.60 3.64
CA PRO A 116 8.61 24.71 4.31
C PRO A 116 7.23 24.32 4.83
N ALA A 117 6.76 25.04 5.85
CA ALA A 117 5.41 24.86 6.37
C ALA A 117 4.36 24.95 5.26
N HIS A 118 3.38 24.04 5.30
CA HIS A 118 2.35 23.91 4.27
C HIS A 118 1.03 23.40 4.85
N THR A 119 -0.06 23.65 4.12
CA THR A 119 -1.34 22.96 4.31
C THR A 119 -1.47 21.85 3.27
N MET A 120 -2.25 20.82 3.60
CA MET A 120 -2.67 19.80 2.63
C MET A 120 -4.18 19.92 2.44
N GLU A 121 -4.64 20.07 1.20
CA GLU A 121 -6.03 20.40 0.90
C GLU A 121 -6.64 19.43 -0.11
N ASN A 122 -7.89 19.04 0.11
CA ASN A 122 -8.66 18.36 -0.93
C ASN A 122 -9.15 19.41 -1.96
N MET A 123 -8.53 19.42 -3.12
CA MET A 123 -8.86 20.33 -4.24
C MET A 123 -9.77 19.68 -5.29
N GLY A 124 -10.29 18.50 -5.02
CA GLY A 124 -11.19 17.77 -5.92
C GLY A 124 -12.62 17.70 -5.39
N LEU A 125 -13.47 17.06 -6.18
CA LEU A 125 -14.80 16.66 -5.76
C LEU A 125 -14.73 15.29 -5.06
N GLY A 126 -15.52 15.12 -4.01
CA GLY A 126 -15.58 13.92 -3.21
C GLY A 126 -14.33 13.72 -2.33
N GLN A 127 -14.12 12.51 -1.84
CA GLN A 127 -13.03 12.20 -0.93
C GLN A 127 -11.68 12.09 -1.66
N ALA A 128 -10.63 12.71 -1.09
CA ALA A 128 -9.26 12.46 -1.48
C ALA A 128 -8.56 11.59 -0.42
N VAL A 129 -7.63 10.73 -0.85
CA VAL A 129 -6.91 9.80 0.02
C VAL A 129 -5.44 9.76 -0.34
N MET A 130 -4.58 9.90 0.67
CA MET A 130 -3.15 9.64 0.53
C MET A 130 -2.67 8.60 1.55
N MET A 131 -1.65 7.84 1.15
CA MET A 131 -0.87 6.98 2.03
C MET A 131 0.43 7.69 2.36
N VAL A 132 0.80 7.71 3.63
CA VAL A 132 2.00 8.40 4.12
C VAL A 132 2.85 7.42 4.91
N SER A 133 4.03 7.09 4.37
CA SER A 133 5.03 6.29 5.07
C SER A 133 6.07 7.23 5.68
N VAL A 134 6.33 7.11 6.97
CA VAL A 134 7.28 7.94 7.72
C VAL A 134 8.44 7.09 8.18
N VAL A 135 9.65 7.55 7.92
CA VAL A 135 10.87 7.00 8.52
C VAL A 135 11.29 7.93 9.66
N SER A 136 11.17 7.46 10.89
CA SER A 136 11.33 8.28 12.09
C SER A 136 12.14 7.54 13.15
N VAL A 137 12.19 8.11 14.34
CA VAL A 137 12.71 7.48 15.56
C VAL A 137 11.64 7.46 16.65
N GLU A 138 11.77 6.55 17.60
CA GLU A 138 10.84 6.42 18.72
C GLU A 138 10.65 7.75 19.45
N GLY A 139 9.41 8.11 19.69
CA GLY A 139 9.03 9.33 20.41
C GLY A 139 9.08 10.64 19.60
N MET A 140 9.57 10.63 18.36
CA MET A 140 9.56 11.81 17.50
C MET A 140 8.14 12.07 16.94
N GLU A 141 7.71 13.30 16.92
CA GLU A 141 6.43 13.68 16.33
C GLU A 141 6.46 13.50 14.82
N THR A 142 5.32 13.15 14.22
CA THR A 142 5.19 13.08 12.76
C THR A 142 4.90 14.46 12.16
N VAL A 143 4.19 15.29 12.89
CA VAL A 143 3.69 16.60 12.47
C VAL A 143 3.98 17.61 13.56
N VAL A 144 4.52 18.76 13.19
CA VAL A 144 4.66 19.93 14.06
C VAL A 144 3.77 21.04 13.51
N MET A 145 2.76 21.41 14.30
CA MET A 145 1.82 22.47 13.90
C MET A 145 2.54 23.82 13.85
N ALA A 146 2.45 24.51 12.72
CA ALA A 146 3.01 25.83 12.54
C ALA A 146 1.96 26.92 12.87
N GLN A 147 2.42 28.03 13.39
CA GLN A 147 1.58 29.22 13.57
C GLN A 147 1.51 29.96 12.23
N PRO A 148 0.35 30.52 11.87
CA PRO A 148 0.19 31.33 10.66
C PRO A 148 0.96 32.63 10.72
#